data_30a0f5844160ce2c9a089d5f447ec402
#
_entry.id   30a0f5844160ce2c9a089d5f447ec402
#
_cell.length_a   1.000
_cell.length_b   1.000
_cell.length_c   1.000
_cell.angle_alpha   90.00
_cell.angle_beta   90.00
_cell.angle_gamma   90.00
#
_symmetry.space_group_name_H-M   'P 1'
#
loop_
_entity.id
_entity.type
_entity.pdbx_description
1 polymer ?
#
loop_
_entity_poly.entity_id
_entity_poly.type
_entity_poly.pdbx_seq_one_letter_code
_entity_poly.pdbx_strand_id
1 'polypeptide(L)'
;MSKRSEVVAAEECIALGASQRQLEAYPNRDVMLGALAIARALPIRGRRLVGPWCFLDRFGPLTFSEGKPMDVAPHPHIGLQTVTWLHDGEVVHDDSLGSASMLRPGGVNVMTSGAGIAHAEQTPREHTGRLDGVQLWTALPEAHRHAAPGFAHVAEVATIDRPAGLVQVFAGELDGARTPAPYYSPLLGADVRVHARQRLDIPLEPTFEHAVLVMRGDCALDGEPLAERVLYYLGTTRSDAAFSSRDGARVLLIGGPPFPETILMWWNFVARTPEEIAQARTDWEARRRFGEVVAYAGPRLAAPDLARLARPNPIS
;
A
#
# COMPACT_ATOMS: atom_id res chain seq x y z
N MET A 1 -6.83 41.57 -50.88
CA MET A 1 -7.17 40.14 -50.64
C MET A 1 -7.20 39.89 -49.11
N SER A 2 -8.42 39.89 -48.60
CA SER A 2 -8.71 39.82 -47.16
C SER A 2 -8.69 38.35 -46.70
N LYS A 3 -7.85 38.00 -45.73
CA LYS A 3 -7.91 36.70 -45.04
C LYS A 3 -9.08 36.73 -44.05
N ARG A 4 -10.09 35.93 -44.31
CA ARG A 4 -11.17 35.66 -43.37
C ARG A 4 -10.58 34.87 -42.21
N SER A 5 -10.75 35.37 -40.98
CA SER A 5 -10.56 34.62 -39.73
C SER A 5 -11.70 33.63 -39.59
N GLU A 6 -11.40 32.35 -39.58
CA GLU A 6 -12.35 31.34 -39.16
C GLU A 6 -12.56 31.47 -37.63
N VAL A 7 -13.78 31.79 -37.26
CA VAL A 7 -14.24 31.75 -35.89
C VAL A 7 -14.44 30.28 -35.55
N VAL A 8 -13.57 29.73 -34.71
CA VAL A 8 -13.77 28.41 -34.10
C VAL A 8 -14.96 28.54 -33.16
N ALA A 9 -16.05 27.84 -33.46
CA ALA A 9 -17.20 27.76 -32.59
C ALA A 9 -16.78 27.11 -31.27
N ALA A 10 -17.12 27.76 -30.16
CA ALA A 10 -16.98 27.15 -28.82
C ALA A 10 -17.89 25.92 -28.77
N GLU A 11 -17.30 24.73 -28.56
CA GLU A 11 -18.05 23.55 -28.21
C GLU A 11 -18.67 23.79 -26.84
N GLU A 12 -20.00 23.76 -26.76
CA GLU A 12 -20.71 23.73 -25.49
C GLU A 12 -20.31 22.47 -24.77
N CYS A 13 -19.59 22.62 -23.66
CA CYS A 13 -19.45 21.52 -22.67
C CYS A 13 -20.85 21.28 -22.08
N ILE A 14 -21.55 20.29 -22.61
CA ILE A 14 -22.76 19.76 -21.97
C ILE A 14 -22.29 19.18 -20.64
N ALA A 15 -22.74 19.78 -19.54
CA ALA A 15 -22.59 19.20 -18.23
C ALA A 15 -23.30 17.82 -18.27
N LEU A 16 -22.49 16.76 -18.29
CA LEU A 16 -22.97 15.39 -18.22
C LEU A 16 -23.73 15.25 -16.90
N GLY A 17 -25.03 15.09 -17.00
CA GLY A 17 -25.92 14.86 -15.88
C GLY A 17 -25.57 13.60 -15.10
N ALA A 18 -25.86 13.61 -13.80
CA ALA A 18 -25.68 12.54 -12.80
C ALA A 18 -24.29 11.90 -12.86
N SER A 19 -23.38 12.33 -12.01
CA SER A 19 -21.99 11.95 -11.92
C SER A 19 -21.82 10.45 -12.09
N GLN A 20 -21.27 10.02 -13.20
CA GLN A 20 -20.70 8.68 -13.30
C GLN A 20 -19.68 8.54 -12.16
N ARG A 21 -19.88 7.56 -11.29
CA ARG A 21 -18.95 7.27 -10.19
C ARG A 21 -17.57 7.00 -10.81
N GLN A 22 -16.55 7.74 -10.39
CA GLN A 22 -15.21 7.59 -10.92
C GLN A 22 -14.71 6.16 -10.71
N LEU A 23 -14.14 5.55 -11.77
CA LEU A 23 -13.54 4.23 -11.74
C LEU A 23 -12.41 4.18 -12.79
N GLU A 24 -11.19 4.40 -12.33
CA GLU A 24 -10.00 4.37 -13.18
C GLU A 24 -9.20 3.09 -12.93
N ALA A 25 -8.88 2.36 -14.00
CA ALA A 25 -8.20 1.07 -13.93
C ALA A 25 -6.69 1.21 -14.21
N TYR A 26 -5.86 0.70 -13.30
CA TYR A 26 -4.40 0.71 -13.40
C TYR A 26 -3.87 -0.72 -13.28
N PRO A 27 -3.50 -1.39 -14.38
CA PRO A 27 -2.92 -2.72 -14.34
C PRO A 27 -1.63 -2.77 -13.52
N ASN A 28 -1.51 -3.75 -12.63
CA ASN A 28 -0.31 -3.99 -11.84
C ASN A 28 0.87 -4.37 -12.74
N ARG A 29 2.09 -4.11 -12.29
CA ARG A 29 3.31 -4.57 -12.97
C ARG A 29 4.02 -5.66 -12.17
N ASP A 30 4.58 -6.63 -12.87
CA ASP A 30 5.42 -7.65 -12.24
C ASP A 30 6.79 -7.07 -11.88
N VAL A 31 7.26 -7.38 -10.68
CA VAL A 31 8.56 -6.98 -10.14
C VAL A 31 9.15 -8.18 -9.41
N MET A 32 10.47 -8.32 -9.44
CA MET A 32 11.18 -9.31 -8.63
C MET A 32 11.76 -8.65 -7.38
N LEU A 33 11.44 -9.19 -6.21
CA LEU A 33 12.06 -8.85 -4.94
C LEU A 33 12.93 -10.04 -4.49
N GLY A 34 14.22 -10.00 -4.83
CA GLY A 34 15.05 -11.19 -4.73
C GLY A 34 14.50 -12.32 -5.62
N ALA A 35 14.17 -13.46 -5.03
CA ALA A 35 13.55 -14.59 -5.72
C ALA A 35 12.02 -14.52 -5.75
N LEU A 36 11.40 -13.60 -5.00
CA LEU A 36 9.96 -13.48 -4.87
C LEU A 36 9.38 -12.64 -6.01
N ALA A 37 8.48 -13.22 -6.80
CA ALA A 37 7.69 -12.48 -7.78
C ALA A 37 6.55 -11.74 -7.06
N ILE A 38 6.44 -10.45 -7.30
CA ILE A 38 5.42 -9.57 -6.71
C ILE A 38 4.67 -8.80 -7.79
N ALA A 39 3.43 -8.44 -7.50
CA ALA A 39 2.62 -7.58 -8.36
C ALA A 39 2.50 -6.19 -7.70
N ARG A 40 3.17 -5.18 -8.29
CA ARG A 40 3.15 -3.80 -7.81
C ARG A 40 1.96 -3.05 -8.33
N ALA A 41 1.11 -2.59 -7.41
CA ALA A 41 -0.06 -1.78 -7.70
C ALA A 41 0.17 -0.27 -7.47
N LEU A 42 1.10 0.10 -6.56
CA LEU A 42 1.57 1.47 -6.33
C LEU A 42 3.09 1.47 -6.06
N PRO A 43 3.85 2.49 -6.51
CA PRO A 43 3.45 3.49 -7.50
C PRO A 43 3.40 2.88 -8.90
N ILE A 44 2.45 3.33 -9.69
CA ILE A 44 2.28 2.93 -11.09
C ILE A 44 2.20 4.19 -11.98
N ARG A 45 2.43 4.01 -13.29
CA ARG A 45 2.29 5.12 -14.24
C ARG A 45 0.85 5.64 -14.22
N GLY A 46 0.68 6.95 -14.02
CA GLY A 46 -0.62 7.60 -13.91
C GLY A 46 -1.22 7.62 -12.49
N ARG A 47 -0.72 6.78 -11.54
CA ARG A 47 -1.17 6.82 -10.16
C ARG A 47 -0.02 6.55 -9.20
N ARG A 48 0.34 7.53 -8.39
CA ARG A 48 1.44 7.40 -7.42
C ARG A 48 0.97 7.25 -6.00
N LEU A 49 -0.18 7.85 -5.67
CA LEU A 49 -0.75 7.93 -4.33
C LEU A 49 -2.24 7.59 -4.36
N VAL A 50 -2.73 7.08 -3.25
CA VAL A 50 -4.14 7.01 -2.88
C VAL A 50 -4.23 7.50 -1.44
N GLY A 51 -4.65 8.75 -1.22
CA GLY A 51 -4.40 9.40 0.07
C GLY A 51 -2.93 9.34 0.43
N PRO A 52 -2.55 8.96 1.68
CA PRO A 52 -1.16 8.82 2.09
C PRO A 52 -0.48 7.52 1.59
N TRP A 53 -1.22 6.57 1.02
CA TRP A 53 -0.67 5.33 0.50
C TRP A 53 0.17 5.58 -0.75
N CYS A 54 1.49 5.37 -0.65
CA CYS A 54 2.45 5.63 -1.72
C CYS A 54 3.07 4.35 -2.32
N PHE A 55 2.80 3.19 -1.70
CA PHE A 55 3.33 1.91 -2.15
C PHE A 55 2.35 0.78 -1.83
N LEU A 56 2.19 -0.15 -2.78
CA LEU A 56 1.40 -1.37 -2.62
C LEU A 56 1.97 -2.47 -3.49
N ASP A 57 2.55 -3.47 -2.86
CA ASP A 57 2.99 -4.71 -3.47
C ASP A 57 2.15 -5.88 -2.96
N ARG A 58 1.66 -6.70 -3.88
CA ARG A 58 1.04 -7.99 -3.58
C ARG A 58 2.06 -9.09 -3.82
N PHE A 59 2.22 -9.98 -2.87
CA PHE A 59 2.99 -11.22 -2.99
C PHE A 59 2.10 -12.43 -2.76
N GLY A 60 2.35 -13.50 -3.52
CA GLY A 60 1.52 -14.70 -3.48
C GLY A 60 0.22 -14.60 -4.32
N PRO A 61 -0.70 -15.58 -4.20
CA PRO A 61 -0.55 -16.78 -3.34
C PRO A 61 0.57 -17.72 -3.82
N LEU A 62 1.39 -18.15 -2.87
CA LEU A 62 2.48 -19.11 -3.09
C LEU A 62 2.29 -20.34 -2.23
N THR A 63 2.62 -21.51 -2.78
CA THR A 63 2.79 -22.77 -2.04
C THR A 63 4.21 -23.27 -2.24
N PHE A 64 4.88 -23.64 -1.18
CA PHE A 64 6.27 -24.09 -1.18
C PHE A 64 6.49 -25.13 -0.07
N SER A 65 7.38 -26.08 -0.33
CA SER A 65 7.71 -27.13 0.65
C SER A 65 8.98 -26.84 1.40
N GLU A 66 9.92 -26.14 0.77
CA GLU A 66 11.25 -25.82 1.30
C GLU A 66 11.64 -24.39 0.94
N GLY A 67 12.61 -23.84 1.69
CA GLY A 67 13.17 -22.53 1.45
C GLY A 67 12.43 -21.39 2.16
N LYS A 68 12.85 -20.18 1.84
CA LYS A 68 12.29 -18.93 2.35
C LYS A 68 11.91 -18.06 1.17
N PRO A 69 10.67 -18.16 0.65
CA PRO A 69 10.26 -17.35 -0.50
C PRO A 69 10.34 -15.85 -0.19
N MET A 70 10.07 -15.44 1.05
CA MET A 70 10.37 -14.10 1.53
C MET A 70 11.66 -14.16 2.35
N ASP A 71 12.70 -13.52 1.85
CA ASP A 71 13.97 -13.31 2.53
C ASP A 71 14.54 -11.96 2.11
N VAL A 72 14.00 -10.91 2.73
CA VAL A 72 14.41 -9.54 2.49
C VAL A 72 15.42 -9.15 3.55
N ALA A 73 16.68 -9.12 3.15
CA ALA A 73 17.81 -8.79 4.02
C ALA A 73 17.69 -7.36 4.58
N PRO A 74 18.42 -7.03 5.66
CA PRO A 74 18.35 -5.72 6.29
C PRO A 74 18.50 -4.57 5.30
N HIS A 75 17.52 -3.69 5.29
CA HIS A 75 17.43 -2.52 4.42
C HIS A 75 16.82 -1.34 5.17
N PRO A 76 17.16 -0.10 4.78
CA PRO A 76 16.78 1.10 5.52
C PRO A 76 15.52 1.76 4.97
N HIS A 77 14.81 2.47 5.83
CA HIS A 77 13.69 3.34 5.45
C HIS A 77 13.79 4.71 6.09
N ILE A 78 13.28 5.74 5.42
CA ILE A 78 13.03 7.09 5.95
C ILE A 78 11.70 7.64 5.43
N GLY A 79 11.05 8.47 6.23
CA GLY A 79 9.91 9.31 5.82
C GLY A 79 8.62 8.57 5.49
N LEU A 80 8.51 7.32 5.92
CA LEU A 80 7.35 6.46 5.64
C LEU A 80 6.98 5.56 6.84
N GLN A 81 5.82 4.94 6.76
CA GLN A 81 5.50 3.74 7.54
C GLN A 81 5.33 2.56 6.60
N THR A 82 5.81 1.38 7.00
CA THR A 82 5.46 0.12 6.35
C THR A 82 4.27 -0.51 7.05
N VAL A 83 3.37 -1.12 6.29
CA VAL A 83 2.22 -1.86 6.78
C VAL A 83 2.20 -3.21 6.09
N THR A 84 2.38 -4.29 6.87
CA THR A 84 2.38 -5.66 6.37
C THR A 84 1.08 -6.34 6.78
N TRP A 85 0.32 -6.85 5.81
CA TRP A 85 -0.93 -7.57 6.02
C TRP A 85 -0.91 -8.91 5.30
N LEU A 86 -1.20 -10.00 6.01
CA LEU A 86 -1.18 -11.35 5.46
C LEU A 86 -2.59 -11.91 5.27
N HIS A 87 -2.76 -12.61 4.17
CA HIS A 87 -3.92 -13.43 3.88
C HIS A 87 -3.70 -14.89 4.25
N ASP A 88 -2.46 -15.36 4.12
CA ASP A 88 -2.03 -16.72 4.45
C ASP A 88 -0.52 -16.75 4.72
N GLY A 89 -0.08 -17.71 5.53
CA GLY A 89 1.33 -17.89 5.87
C GLY A 89 1.81 -17.02 7.03
N GLU A 90 3.12 -16.95 7.18
CA GLU A 90 3.82 -16.25 8.26
C GLU A 90 4.99 -15.43 7.74
N VAL A 91 5.23 -14.27 8.38
CA VAL A 91 6.41 -13.42 8.15
C VAL A 91 7.01 -13.01 9.48
N VAL A 92 8.30 -13.18 9.64
CA VAL A 92 9.09 -12.62 10.74
C VAL A 92 9.57 -11.24 10.33
N HIS A 93 9.34 -10.27 11.18
CA HIS A 93 9.90 -8.93 11.11
C HIS A 93 10.93 -8.76 12.22
N ASP A 94 12.12 -8.36 11.88
CA ASP A 94 13.19 -7.95 12.79
C ASP A 94 13.68 -6.57 12.42
N ASP A 95 13.91 -5.67 13.41
CA ASP A 95 14.35 -4.32 13.13
C ASP A 95 15.53 -3.86 14.01
N SER A 96 16.05 -2.68 13.71
CA SER A 96 17.18 -2.09 14.40
C SER A 96 16.85 -1.49 15.78
N LEU A 97 15.58 -1.49 16.18
CA LEU A 97 15.15 -1.17 17.55
C LEU A 97 15.18 -2.42 18.45
N GLY A 98 15.41 -3.59 17.87
CA GLY A 98 15.34 -4.89 18.57
C GLY A 98 13.93 -5.47 18.60
N SER A 99 13.00 -4.93 17.83
CA SER A 99 11.69 -5.55 17.65
C SER A 99 11.86 -6.87 16.90
N ALA A 100 11.15 -7.91 17.37
CA ALA A 100 11.03 -9.20 16.70
C ALA A 100 9.57 -9.63 16.75
N SER A 101 8.95 -9.79 15.59
CA SER A 101 7.51 -10.07 15.51
C SER A 101 7.21 -11.12 14.46
N MET A 102 6.39 -12.11 14.87
CA MET A 102 5.80 -13.10 13.97
C MET A 102 4.41 -12.60 13.55
N LEU A 103 4.28 -12.17 12.33
CA LEU A 103 3.00 -11.80 11.75
C LEU A 103 2.28 -13.03 11.19
N ARG A 104 0.99 -13.14 11.48
CA ARG A 104 0.05 -14.13 10.95
C ARG A 104 -1.21 -13.44 10.43
N PRO A 105 -2.03 -14.14 9.61
CA PRO A 105 -3.33 -13.63 9.18
C PRO A 105 -4.20 -13.20 10.36
N GLY A 106 -4.85 -12.04 10.22
CA GLY A 106 -5.64 -11.41 11.28
C GLY A 106 -4.91 -10.34 12.06
N GLY A 107 -3.57 -10.37 12.06
CA GLY A 107 -2.73 -9.32 12.64
C GLY A 107 -2.17 -8.35 11.60
N VAL A 108 -1.64 -7.23 12.07
CA VAL A 108 -0.94 -6.24 11.24
C VAL A 108 0.36 -5.78 11.92
N ASN A 109 1.42 -5.64 11.14
CA ASN A 109 2.65 -4.98 11.54
C ASN A 109 2.70 -3.58 10.94
N VAL A 110 3.03 -2.58 11.77
CA VAL A 110 3.25 -1.19 11.34
C VAL A 110 4.61 -0.74 11.85
N MET A 111 5.55 -0.47 10.95
CA MET A 111 6.84 0.10 11.28
C MET A 111 6.90 1.56 10.84
N THR A 112 7.15 2.45 11.77
CA THR A 112 7.42 3.88 11.49
C THR A 112 8.90 4.07 11.24
N SER A 113 9.28 4.51 10.05
CA SER A 113 10.68 4.79 9.77
C SER A 113 11.15 6.14 10.29
N GLY A 114 10.28 7.14 10.23
CA GLY A 114 10.61 8.49 10.68
C GLY A 114 11.96 8.97 10.16
N ALA A 115 12.85 9.36 11.10
CA ALA A 115 14.20 9.79 10.79
C ALA A 115 15.12 8.71 10.23
N GLY A 116 14.82 7.43 10.44
CA GLY A 116 15.56 6.30 9.88
C GLY A 116 15.48 5.04 10.76
N ILE A 117 15.26 3.91 10.14
CA ILE A 117 15.23 2.56 10.73
C ILE A 117 15.73 1.56 9.68
N ALA A 118 16.31 0.45 10.11
CA ALA A 118 16.56 -0.71 9.26
C ALA A 118 15.72 -1.88 9.74
N HIS A 119 15.23 -2.70 8.81
CA HIS A 119 14.52 -3.94 9.14
C HIS A 119 14.80 -5.04 8.12
N ALA A 120 14.46 -6.27 8.51
CA ALA A 120 14.46 -7.46 7.66
C ALA A 120 13.12 -8.17 7.78
N GLU A 121 12.68 -8.81 6.70
CA GLU A 121 11.43 -9.59 6.67
C GLU A 121 11.72 -10.96 6.07
N GLN A 122 11.36 -12.03 6.78
CA GLN A 122 11.67 -13.39 6.39
C GLN A 122 10.50 -14.35 6.57
N THR A 123 10.40 -15.33 5.68
CA THR A 123 9.64 -16.55 6.00
C THR A 123 10.32 -17.24 7.18
N PRO A 124 9.60 -17.60 8.27
CA PRO A 124 10.18 -18.31 9.41
C PRO A 124 10.72 -19.68 9.02
N ARG A 125 11.59 -20.25 9.89
CA ARG A 125 12.12 -21.59 9.67
C ARG A 125 11.02 -22.66 9.71
N GLU A 126 10.09 -22.52 10.67
CA GLU A 126 8.89 -23.33 10.75
C GLU A 126 7.74 -22.55 10.15
N HIS A 127 7.16 -23.04 9.07
CA HIS A 127 6.16 -22.32 8.28
C HIS A 127 5.06 -23.24 7.76
N THR A 128 3.93 -22.69 7.40
CA THR A 128 2.77 -23.42 6.83
C THR A 128 2.97 -23.89 5.39
N GLY A 129 4.06 -23.48 4.73
CA GLY A 129 4.29 -23.74 3.32
C GLY A 129 3.44 -22.88 2.38
N ARG A 130 2.88 -21.80 2.90
CA ARG A 130 2.06 -20.84 2.13
C ARG A 130 2.49 -19.42 2.43
N LEU A 131 2.27 -18.53 1.46
CA LEU A 131 2.49 -17.09 1.61
C LEU A 131 1.56 -16.34 0.66
N ASP A 132 0.71 -15.47 1.22
CA ASP A 132 -0.14 -14.54 0.48
C ASP A 132 -0.37 -13.29 1.31
N GLY A 133 -0.17 -12.12 0.74
CA GLY A 133 -0.34 -10.87 1.46
C GLY A 133 0.02 -9.64 0.65
N VAL A 134 0.09 -8.52 1.37
CA VAL A 134 0.45 -7.22 0.82
C VAL A 134 1.44 -6.50 1.73
N GLN A 135 2.34 -5.77 1.08
CA GLN A 135 3.22 -4.79 1.69
C GLN A 135 2.78 -3.41 1.22
N LEU A 136 2.41 -2.55 2.15
CA LEU A 136 2.02 -1.18 1.85
C LEU A 136 2.95 -0.19 2.54
N TRP A 137 3.07 1.01 1.96
CA TRP A 137 3.70 2.13 2.66
C TRP A 137 2.78 3.34 2.65
N THR A 138 2.78 4.08 3.78
CA THR A 138 2.22 5.42 3.86
C THR A 138 3.34 6.45 3.92
N ALA A 139 3.23 7.53 3.16
CA ALA A 139 4.12 8.67 3.30
C ALA A 139 3.83 9.39 4.62
N LEU A 140 4.87 9.69 5.39
CA LEU A 140 4.71 10.53 6.58
C LEU A 140 4.55 12.00 6.16
N PRO A 141 3.59 12.74 6.76
CA PRO A 141 3.46 14.17 6.53
C PRO A 141 4.69 14.93 7.07
N GLU A 142 4.92 16.14 6.56
CA GLU A 142 6.09 16.99 6.89
C GLU A 142 6.32 17.10 8.40
N ALA A 143 5.26 17.29 9.17
CA ALA A 143 5.33 17.42 10.62
C ALA A 143 5.88 16.17 11.34
N HIS A 144 5.84 15.01 10.68
CA HIS A 144 6.16 13.72 11.30
C HIS A 144 7.21 12.89 10.54
N ARG A 145 7.65 13.33 9.36
CA ARG A 145 8.60 12.55 8.55
C ARG A 145 9.97 12.34 9.18
N HIS A 146 10.29 13.10 10.24
CA HIS A 146 11.48 12.95 11.06
C HIS A 146 11.19 12.48 12.49
N ALA A 147 10.00 11.96 12.75
CA ALA A 147 9.66 11.37 14.05
C ALA A 147 10.66 10.26 14.43
N ALA A 148 10.71 9.93 15.70
CA ALA A 148 11.45 8.76 16.16
C ALA A 148 10.95 7.50 15.47
N PRO A 149 11.83 6.56 15.08
CA PRO A 149 11.41 5.29 14.55
C PRO A 149 10.65 4.47 15.60
N GLY A 150 9.76 3.59 15.14
CA GLY A 150 8.95 2.79 16.02
C GLY A 150 8.35 1.57 15.33
N PHE A 151 7.92 0.60 16.12
CA PHE A 151 7.26 -0.60 15.64
C PHE A 151 6.02 -0.90 16.47
N ALA A 152 4.95 -1.32 15.82
CA ALA A 152 3.72 -1.78 16.46
C ALA A 152 3.23 -3.07 15.79
N HIS A 153 2.90 -4.06 16.60
CA HIS A 153 2.21 -5.28 16.20
C HIS A 153 0.82 -5.31 16.84
N VAL A 154 -0.21 -5.47 16.03
CA VAL A 154 -1.57 -5.71 16.48
C VAL A 154 -1.92 -7.14 16.08
N ALA A 155 -2.10 -8.01 17.08
CA ALA A 155 -2.31 -9.44 16.83
C ALA A 155 -3.67 -9.75 16.20
N GLU A 156 -4.70 -8.96 16.52
CA GLU A 156 -6.05 -9.07 15.96
C GLU A 156 -6.59 -7.69 15.62
N VAL A 157 -6.87 -7.47 14.33
CA VAL A 157 -7.44 -6.20 13.86
C VAL A 157 -8.95 -6.17 14.09
N ALA A 158 -9.50 -4.96 14.11
CA ALA A 158 -10.93 -4.77 14.22
C ALA A 158 -11.68 -5.41 13.04
N THR A 159 -12.79 -6.06 13.32
CA THR A 159 -13.54 -6.87 12.36
C THR A 159 -15.02 -6.48 12.38
N ILE A 160 -15.60 -6.33 11.19
CA ILE A 160 -17.04 -6.12 10.97
C ILE A 160 -17.56 -7.40 10.31
N ASP A 161 -18.39 -8.14 11.03
CA ASP A 161 -19.03 -9.35 10.53
C ASP A 161 -20.45 -9.04 10.10
N ARG A 162 -20.81 -9.38 8.86
CA ARG A 162 -22.12 -9.17 8.27
C ARG A 162 -22.57 -10.43 7.52
N PRO A 163 -23.86 -10.68 7.37
CA PRO A 163 -24.35 -11.84 6.59
C PRO A 163 -23.79 -11.90 5.16
N ALA A 164 -23.50 -10.75 4.57
CA ALA A 164 -22.98 -10.65 3.21
C ALA A 164 -21.46 -10.78 3.10
N GLY A 165 -20.71 -10.70 4.22
CA GLY A 165 -19.25 -10.74 4.18
C GLY A 165 -18.59 -10.26 5.46
N LEU A 166 -17.26 -10.33 5.45
CA LEU A 166 -16.40 -9.96 6.56
C LEU A 166 -15.48 -8.83 6.14
N VAL A 167 -15.33 -7.81 6.98
CA VAL A 167 -14.37 -6.72 6.77
C VAL A 167 -13.39 -6.66 7.93
N GLN A 168 -12.11 -6.83 7.64
CA GLN A 168 -11.04 -6.68 8.62
C GLN A 168 -10.35 -5.32 8.37
N VAL A 169 -10.48 -4.39 9.32
CA VAL A 169 -9.90 -3.05 9.23
C VAL A 169 -8.49 -3.10 9.81
N PHE A 170 -7.47 -3.27 8.97
CA PHE A 170 -6.08 -3.35 9.43
C PHE A 170 -5.41 -1.98 9.61
N ALA A 171 -6.02 -0.92 9.07
CA ALA A 171 -5.51 0.45 9.20
C ALA A 171 -6.64 1.46 9.27
N GLY A 172 -6.55 2.39 10.21
CA GLY A 172 -7.53 3.46 10.41
C GLY A 172 -8.86 2.98 10.98
N GLU A 173 -9.95 3.53 10.46
CA GLU A 173 -11.31 3.29 10.96
C GLU A 173 -12.31 3.14 9.80
N LEU A 174 -13.25 2.23 9.94
CA LEU A 174 -14.35 2.02 9.02
C LEU A 174 -15.59 1.60 9.82
N ASP A 175 -16.71 2.28 9.63
CA ASP A 175 -18.01 1.91 10.23
C ASP A 175 -17.91 1.59 11.73
N GLY A 176 -17.17 2.41 12.48
CA GLY A 176 -16.93 2.27 13.91
C GLY A 176 -15.89 1.21 14.32
N ALA A 177 -15.43 0.39 13.40
CA ALA A 177 -14.33 -0.56 13.65
C ALA A 177 -12.98 0.15 13.45
N ARG A 178 -12.13 0.14 14.49
CA ARG A 178 -10.84 0.82 14.49
C ARG A 178 -9.74 -0.09 15.02
N THR A 179 -8.65 -0.18 14.27
CA THR A 179 -7.45 -0.89 14.72
C THR A 179 -6.48 0.08 15.40
N PRO A 180 -6.00 -0.23 16.60
CA PRO A 180 -5.20 0.69 17.43
C PRO A 180 -3.72 0.73 17.02
N ALA A 181 -3.43 0.73 15.72
CA ALA A 181 -2.08 0.95 15.21
C ALA A 181 -1.81 2.45 15.05
N PRO A 182 -0.57 2.93 15.30
CA PRO A 182 -0.24 4.34 15.21
C PRO A 182 -0.07 4.77 13.75
N TYR A 183 -0.93 5.65 13.27
CA TYR A 183 -0.79 6.30 11.96
C TYR A 183 -0.68 7.81 12.13
N TYR A 184 0.05 8.46 11.22
CA TYR A 184 0.31 9.91 11.27
C TYR A 184 -0.56 10.71 10.31
N SER A 185 -1.38 10.04 9.52
CA SER A 185 -2.41 10.64 8.67
C SER A 185 -3.72 9.88 8.86
N PRO A 186 -4.88 10.51 8.71
CA PRO A 186 -6.13 9.78 8.52
C PRO A 186 -6.00 8.86 7.31
N LEU A 187 -6.45 7.63 7.44
CA LEU A 187 -6.38 6.65 6.35
C LEU A 187 -7.32 5.48 6.61
N LEU A 188 -7.51 4.66 5.58
CA LEU A 188 -8.23 3.41 5.62
C LEU A 188 -7.42 2.32 4.94
N GLY A 189 -7.33 1.16 5.58
CA GLY A 189 -6.87 -0.09 5.00
C GLY A 189 -7.75 -1.21 5.50
N ALA A 190 -8.47 -1.86 4.59
CA ALA A 190 -9.41 -2.92 4.91
C ALA A 190 -9.31 -4.10 3.94
N ASP A 191 -9.45 -5.29 4.50
CA ASP A 191 -9.59 -6.55 3.77
C ASP A 191 -11.07 -6.94 3.76
N VAL A 192 -11.69 -6.91 2.59
CA VAL A 192 -13.11 -7.13 2.40
C VAL A 192 -13.32 -8.52 1.78
N ARG A 193 -14.03 -9.39 2.49
CA ARG A 193 -14.47 -10.70 1.98
C ARG A 193 -15.96 -10.64 1.69
N VAL A 194 -16.33 -10.84 0.44
CA VAL A 194 -17.72 -10.92 0.00
C VAL A 194 -18.11 -12.38 -0.11
N HIS A 195 -19.18 -12.79 0.55
CA HIS A 195 -19.67 -14.15 0.47
C HIS A 195 -20.28 -14.46 -0.91
N ALA A 196 -20.30 -15.74 -1.28
CA ALA A 196 -20.87 -16.17 -2.54
C ALA A 196 -22.35 -15.76 -2.66
N ARG A 197 -22.72 -15.21 -3.81
CA ARG A 197 -24.07 -14.74 -4.16
C ARG A 197 -24.60 -13.64 -3.23
N GLN A 198 -23.69 -12.86 -2.64
CA GLN A 198 -24.01 -11.74 -1.76
C GLN A 198 -23.60 -10.41 -2.37
N ARG A 199 -24.21 -9.36 -1.83
CA ARG A 199 -23.83 -7.96 -2.02
C ARG A 199 -23.51 -7.36 -0.67
N LEU A 200 -22.33 -6.77 -0.55
CA LEU A 200 -21.84 -6.12 0.66
C LEU A 200 -21.65 -4.62 0.39
N ASP A 201 -22.46 -3.81 1.05
CA ASP A 201 -22.36 -2.35 0.98
C ASP A 201 -21.44 -1.86 2.09
N ILE A 202 -20.43 -1.07 1.73
CA ILE A 202 -19.41 -0.50 2.61
C ILE A 202 -19.58 1.02 2.62
N PRO A 203 -19.81 1.67 3.78
CA PRO A 203 -19.79 3.12 3.88
C PRO A 203 -18.35 3.63 3.67
N LEU A 204 -18.20 4.74 2.95
CA LEU A 204 -16.91 5.37 2.67
C LEU A 204 -16.92 6.81 3.17
N GLU A 205 -15.75 7.32 3.55
CA GLU A 205 -15.56 8.73 3.89
C GLU A 205 -15.44 9.57 2.60
N PRO A 206 -16.40 10.46 2.29
CA PRO A 206 -16.43 11.17 1.02
C PRO A 206 -15.26 12.12 0.78
N THR A 207 -14.55 12.52 1.83
CA THR A 207 -13.36 13.38 1.73
C THR A 207 -12.10 12.61 1.38
N PHE A 208 -12.16 11.26 1.40
CA PHE A 208 -11.04 10.39 1.09
C PHE A 208 -11.00 10.06 -0.41
N GLU A 209 -9.79 9.93 -0.94
CA GLU A 209 -9.53 9.10 -2.11
C GLU A 209 -9.67 7.64 -1.71
N HIS A 210 -10.21 6.81 -2.61
CA HIS A 210 -10.28 5.38 -2.38
C HIS A 210 -9.74 4.60 -3.58
N ALA A 211 -9.21 3.43 -3.32
CA ALA A 211 -8.90 2.46 -4.36
C ALA A 211 -9.14 1.03 -3.87
N VAL A 212 -9.43 0.15 -4.81
CA VAL A 212 -9.66 -1.27 -4.56
C VAL A 212 -8.77 -2.14 -5.45
N LEU A 213 -8.37 -3.29 -4.92
CA LEU A 213 -7.61 -4.32 -5.62
C LEU A 213 -8.26 -5.68 -5.34
N VAL A 214 -8.71 -6.37 -6.39
CA VAL A 214 -9.22 -7.73 -6.23
C VAL A 214 -8.06 -8.67 -5.94
N MET A 215 -8.12 -9.29 -4.77
CA MET A 215 -7.10 -10.22 -4.30
C MET A 215 -7.42 -11.65 -4.74
N ARG A 216 -8.70 -12.01 -4.81
CA ARG A 216 -9.16 -13.34 -5.20
C ARG A 216 -10.64 -13.34 -5.56
N GLY A 217 -10.99 -14.14 -6.54
CA GLY A 217 -12.37 -14.45 -6.94
C GLY A 217 -12.98 -13.44 -7.90
N ASP A 218 -14.20 -13.69 -8.31
CA ASP A 218 -14.97 -12.77 -9.12
C ASP A 218 -15.57 -11.66 -8.27
N CYS A 219 -15.36 -10.42 -8.66
CA CYS A 219 -15.88 -9.28 -7.94
C CYS A 219 -16.45 -8.23 -8.88
N ALA A 220 -17.57 -7.64 -8.51
CA ALA A 220 -18.07 -6.42 -9.14
C ALA A 220 -18.23 -5.33 -8.10
N LEU A 221 -17.94 -4.08 -8.48
CA LEU A 221 -18.16 -2.88 -7.70
C LEU A 221 -19.28 -2.05 -8.35
N ASP A 222 -20.37 -1.80 -7.61
CA ASP A 222 -21.55 -1.10 -8.12
C ASP A 222 -22.15 -1.71 -9.41
N GLY A 223 -21.93 -3.02 -9.61
CA GLY A 223 -22.33 -3.76 -10.81
C GLY A 223 -21.27 -3.84 -11.91
N GLU A 224 -20.19 -3.05 -11.84
CA GLU A 224 -19.08 -3.09 -12.80
C GLU A 224 -18.07 -4.19 -12.44
N PRO A 225 -17.79 -5.16 -13.33
CA PRO A 225 -16.85 -6.23 -13.06
C PRO A 225 -15.43 -5.70 -12.85
N LEU A 226 -14.76 -6.21 -11.83
CA LEU A 226 -13.36 -5.91 -11.53
C LEU A 226 -12.46 -7.09 -11.88
N ALA A 227 -11.34 -6.82 -12.55
CA ALA A 227 -10.32 -7.82 -12.84
C ALA A 227 -9.31 -7.92 -11.70
N GLU A 228 -8.78 -9.13 -11.45
CA GLU A 228 -7.60 -9.31 -10.59
C GLU A 228 -6.38 -8.58 -11.17
N ARG A 229 -5.44 -8.19 -10.31
CA ARG A 229 -4.18 -7.50 -10.69
C ARG A 229 -4.38 -6.14 -11.36
N VAL A 230 -5.50 -5.48 -11.09
CA VAL A 230 -5.81 -4.13 -11.51
C VAL A 230 -6.19 -3.32 -10.28
N LEU A 231 -5.47 -2.22 -10.02
CA LEU A 231 -5.87 -1.25 -9.01
C LEU A 231 -6.94 -0.36 -9.62
N TYR A 232 -8.11 -0.32 -9.01
CA TYR A 232 -9.20 0.56 -9.40
C TYR A 232 -9.27 1.75 -8.46
N TYR A 233 -8.99 2.94 -9.00
CA TYR A 233 -9.10 4.19 -8.26
C TYR A 233 -10.52 4.74 -8.37
N LEU A 234 -11.09 5.09 -7.23
CA LEU A 234 -12.49 5.48 -7.10
C LEU A 234 -12.70 6.99 -6.97
N GLY A 235 -11.64 7.77 -6.93
CA GLY A 235 -11.71 9.22 -6.70
C GLY A 235 -12.09 9.57 -5.27
N THR A 236 -12.47 10.84 -5.10
CA THR A 236 -13.08 11.40 -3.90
C THR A 236 -14.62 11.46 -4.07
N THR A 237 -15.34 11.95 -3.05
CA THR A 237 -16.79 12.17 -3.06
C THR A 237 -17.67 10.91 -3.02
N ARG A 238 -17.08 9.73 -2.92
CA ARG A 238 -17.84 8.50 -2.69
C ARG A 238 -18.21 8.35 -1.21
N SER A 239 -19.51 8.14 -0.97
CA SER A 239 -20.04 7.81 0.37
C SER A 239 -20.23 6.31 0.61
N ASP A 240 -20.10 5.49 -0.45
CA ASP A 240 -20.33 4.05 -0.38
C ASP A 240 -19.63 3.29 -1.51
N ALA A 241 -19.44 2.00 -1.30
CA ALA A 241 -18.99 1.03 -2.30
C ALA A 241 -19.78 -0.27 -2.12
N ALA A 242 -20.41 -0.75 -3.19
CA ALA A 242 -21.20 -1.97 -3.16
C ALA A 242 -20.49 -3.09 -3.89
N PHE A 243 -19.88 -4.00 -3.15
CA PHE A 243 -19.21 -5.17 -3.69
C PHE A 243 -20.19 -6.33 -3.85
N SER A 244 -20.11 -7.04 -4.96
CA SER A 244 -20.87 -8.27 -5.16
C SER A 244 -20.00 -9.36 -5.78
N SER A 245 -20.35 -10.61 -5.49
CA SER A 245 -19.63 -11.77 -6.00
C SER A 245 -20.60 -12.94 -6.21
N ARG A 246 -20.38 -13.71 -7.28
CA ARG A 246 -21.12 -14.94 -7.54
C ARG A 246 -20.56 -16.12 -6.73
N ASP A 247 -19.24 -16.24 -6.67
CA ASP A 247 -18.56 -17.42 -6.11
C ASP A 247 -17.77 -17.11 -4.82
N GLY A 248 -17.81 -15.85 -4.37
CA GLY A 248 -17.06 -15.30 -3.27
C GLY A 248 -15.80 -14.57 -3.72
N ALA A 249 -15.51 -13.43 -3.09
CA ALA A 249 -14.36 -12.61 -3.44
C ALA A 249 -13.63 -12.08 -2.21
N ARG A 250 -12.36 -11.70 -2.42
CA ARG A 250 -11.54 -10.95 -1.47
C ARG A 250 -10.99 -9.71 -2.15
N VAL A 251 -11.18 -8.56 -1.52
CA VAL A 251 -10.81 -7.26 -2.06
C VAL A 251 -10.02 -6.48 -1.01
N LEU A 252 -8.92 -5.89 -1.40
CA LEU A 252 -8.23 -4.88 -0.61
C LEU A 252 -8.87 -3.52 -0.90
N LEU A 253 -9.30 -2.81 0.13
CA LEU A 253 -9.80 -1.43 0.08
C LEU A 253 -8.82 -0.53 0.82
N ILE A 254 -8.29 0.48 0.14
CA ILE A 254 -7.44 1.50 0.75
C ILE A 254 -8.03 2.89 0.51
N GLY A 255 -7.74 3.83 1.42
CA GLY A 255 -8.19 5.21 1.27
C GLY A 255 -7.48 6.17 2.22
N GLY A 256 -7.77 7.45 2.03
CA GLY A 256 -7.29 8.55 2.86
C GLY A 256 -7.56 9.89 2.19
N PRO A 257 -7.50 11.02 2.93
CA PRO A 257 -7.59 12.34 2.30
C PRO A 257 -6.47 12.51 1.28
N PRO A 258 -6.69 13.24 0.17
CA PRO A 258 -5.63 13.55 -0.79
C PRO A 258 -4.38 14.05 -0.07
N PHE A 259 -3.23 13.43 -0.35
CA PHE A 259 -1.99 13.77 0.34
C PHE A 259 -1.48 15.14 -0.17
N PRO A 260 -1.37 16.16 0.71
CA PRO A 260 -1.20 17.54 0.26
C PRO A 260 0.24 17.90 -0.14
N GLU A 261 1.16 16.94 -0.06
CA GLU A 261 2.59 17.20 -0.22
C GLU A 261 3.17 16.43 -1.40
N THR A 262 4.13 17.04 -2.09
CA THR A 262 4.92 16.34 -3.12
C THR A 262 6.00 15.51 -2.44
N ILE A 263 6.04 14.21 -2.76
CA ILE A 263 7.05 13.29 -2.25
C ILE A 263 7.98 12.83 -3.35
N LEU A 264 9.22 12.55 -2.98
CA LEU A 264 10.22 11.90 -3.81
C LEU A 264 10.46 10.48 -3.26
N MET A 265 10.22 9.48 -4.10
CA MET A 265 10.47 8.08 -3.75
C MET A 265 11.67 7.56 -4.52
N TRP A 266 12.62 7.02 -3.82
CA TRP A 266 13.76 6.35 -4.42
C TRP A 266 14.19 5.18 -3.53
N TRP A 267 14.34 4.00 -4.12
CA TRP A 267 14.64 2.76 -3.43
C TRP A 267 13.65 2.53 -2.28
N ASN A 268 14.10 2.62 -1.01
CA ASN A 268 13.27 2.46 0.18
C ASN A 268 13.09 3.78 0.95
N PHE A 269 13.35 4.91 0.33
CA PHE A 269 13.28 6.23 0.93
C PHE A 269 12.12 7.05 0.38
N VAL A 270 11.40 7.71 1.28
CA VAL A 270 10.45 8.77 0.97
C VAL A 270 10.99 10.07 1.54
N ALA A 271 11.22 11.05 0.69
CA ALA A 271 11.82 12.33 1.04
C ALA A 271 11.09 13.47 0.34
N ARG A 272 11.56 14.70 0.49
CA ARG A 272 11.06 15.89 -0.21
C ARG A 272 12.07 16.42 -1.21
N THR A 273 13.36 16.15 -1.00
CA THR A 273 14.43 16.63 -1.88
C THR A 273 15.39 15.49 -2.29
N PRO A 274 16.09 15.64 -3.43
CA PRO A 274 17.15 14.72 -3.84
C PRO A 274 18.32 14.68 -2.84
N GLU A 275 18.62 15.79 -2.17
CA GLU A 275 19.71 15.90 -1.19
C GLU A 275 19.44 15.03 0.04
N GLU A 276 18.18 14.97 0.50
CA GLU A 276 17.78 14.09 1.60
C GLU A 276 17.99 12.60 1.23
N ILE A 277 17.66 12.22 0.01
CA ILE A 277 17.91 10.86 -0.48
C ILE A 277 19.38 10.56 -0.57
N ALA A 278 20.18 11.48 -1.11
CA ALA A 278 21.63 11.33 -1.21
C ALA A 278 22.28 11.21 0.17
N GLN A 279 21.83 12.01 1.15
CA GLN A 279 22.31 11.94 2.52
C GLN A 279 21.92 10.61 3.18
N ALA A 280 20.66 10.17 3.04
CA ALA A 280 20.20 8.90 3.58
C ALA A 280 20.97 7.70 3.01
N ARG A 281 21.22 7.71 1.69
CA ARG A 281 22.07 6.70 1.05
C ARG A 281 23.49 6.69 1.63
N THR A 282 24.11 7.88 1.77
CA THR A 282 25.45 8.03 2.33
C THR A 282 25.52 7.52 3.77
N ASP A 283 24.51 7.83 4.58
CA ASP A 283 24.41 7.38 5.98
C ASP A 283 24.26 5.85 6.05
N TRP A 284 23.44 5.26 5.16
CA TRP A 284 23.30 3.83 5.09
C TRP A 284 24.63 3.14 4.75
N GLU A 285 25.29 3.54 3.67
CA GLU A 285 26.58 2.96 3.26
C GLU A 285 27.66 3.12 4.35
N ALA A 286 27.66 4.23 5.09
CA ALA A 286 28.56 4.49 6.20
C ALA A 286 28.13 3.83 7.53
N ARG A 287 27.10 2.99 7.56
CA ARG A 287 26.54 2.37 8.78
C ARG A 287 26.16 3.38 9.87
N ARG A 288 25.61 4.50 9.47
CA ARG A 288 25.09 5.55 10.37
C ARG A 288 23.58 5.63 10.28
N ARG A 289 22.94 6.26 11.27
CA ARG A 289 21.54 6.65 11.31
C ARG A 289 20.54 5.52 11.52
N PHE A 290 20.66 4.39 10.81
CA PHE A 290 19.60 3.38 10.68
C PHE A 290 19.67 2.24 11.71
N GLY A 291 20.78 2.13 12.44
CA GLY A 291 21.01 1.01 13.35
C GLY A 291 21.36 -0.30 12.64
N GLU A 292 21.39 -1.38 13.40
CA GLU A 292 21.75 -2.73 12.92
C GLU A 292 20.63 -3.72 13.27
N VAL A 293 20.24 -4.58 12.33
CA VAL A 293 19.28 -5.68 12.54
C VAL A 293 20.06 -6.91 12.97
N VAL A 294 20.25 -7.05 14.29
CA VAL A 294 21.11 -8.09 14.88
C VAL A 294 20.56 -9.50 14.69
N ALA A 295 19.24 -9.65 14.63
CA ALA A 295 18.59 -10.95 14.52
C ALA A 295 18.72 -11.60 13.14
N TYR A 296 19.07 -10.84 12.10
CA TYR A 296 19.22 -11.36 10.76
C TYR A 296 20.63 -11.94 10.52
N ALA A 297 20.68 -13.20 10.11
CA ALA A 297 21.95 -13.88 9.78
C ALA A 297 22.31 -13.68 8.31
N GLY A 298 23.01 -12.60 7.99
CA GLY A 298 23.46 -12.34 6.62
C GLY A 298 23.86 -10.88 6.38
N PRO A 299 24.34 -10.56 5.18
CA PRO A 299 24.68 -9.19 4.83
C PRO A 299 23.40 -8.35 4.63
N ARG A 300 23.49 -7.07 4.95
CA ARG A 300 22.47 -6.08 4.60
C ARG A 300 22.50 -5.77 3.09
N LEU A 301 21.40 -5.25 2.56
CA LEU A 301 21.33 -4.79 1.19
C LEU A 301 22.21 -3.55 0.97
N ALA A 302 22.97 -3.55 -0.11
CA ALA A 302 23.67 -2.35 -0.56
C ALA A 302 22.67 -1.39 -1.23
N ALA A 303 22.83 -0.08 -1.00
CA ALA A 303 22.02 0.91 -1.68
C ALA A 303 22.39 1.01 -3.17
N PRO A 304 21.42 1.15 -4.08
CA PRO A 304 21.71 1.38 -5.50
C PRO A 304 22.51 2.68 -5.73
N ASP A 305 23.09 2.81 -6.92
CA ASP A 305 23.75 4.04 -7.33
C ASP A 305 22.74 5.16 -7.62
N LEU A 306 23.05 6.40 -7.20
CA LEU A 306 22.21 7.58 -7.39
C LEU A 306 22.09 8.05 -8.85
N ALA A 307 22.89 7.52 -9.77
CA ALA A 307 22.92 7.90 -11.19
C ALA A 307 21.56 7.82 -11.92
N ARG A 308 20.52 7.33 -11.25
CA ARG A 308 19.14 7.20 -11.76
C ARG A 308 18.09 7.93 -10.91
N LEU A 309 18.45 9.00 -10.19
CA LEU A 309 17.46 9.89 -9.61
C LEU A 309 16.73 10.61 -10.75
N ALA A 310 15.69 9.97 -11.28
CA ALA A 310 14.76 10.65 -12.16
C ALA A 310 14.04 11.72 -11.32
N ARG A 311 13.99 12.95 -11.86
CA ARG A 311 13.15 14.00 -11.27
C ARG A 311 11.74 13.45 -11.14
N PRO A 312 11.03 13.74 -10.02
CA PRO A 312 9.63 13.38 -9.93
C PRO A 312 8.91 14.00 -11.13
N ASN A 313 8.21 13.20 -11.93
CA ASN A 313 7.27 13.75 -12.85
C ASN A 313 6.26 14.56 -12.04
N PRO A 314 5.90 15.77 -12.49
CA PRO A 314 4.84 16.50 -11.85
C PRO A 314 3.61 15.58 -11.78
N ILE A 315 2.88 15.73 -10.69
CA ILE A 315 1.64 15.02 -10.38
C ILE A 315 0.74 15.05 -11.63
N SER A 316 0.40 13.91 -12.12
CA SER A 316 -0.73 13.75 -13.02
C SER A 316 -1.91 13.27 -12.23
#